data_07ce5885d3dadcf18450bf55e3907bf6
#
_entry.id   07ce5885d3dadcf18450bf55e3907bf6
#
_cell.length_a   1.000
_cell.length_b   1.000
_cell.length_c   1.000
_cell.angle_alpha   90.00
_cell.angle_beta   90.00
_cell.angle_gamma   90.00
#
_symmetry.space_group_name_H-M   'P 1'
#
loop_
_entity.id
_entity.type
_entity.pdbx_description
1 polymer ?
#
loop_
_entity_poly.entity_id
_entity_poly.type
_entity_poly.pdbx_seq_one_letter_code
_entity_poly.pdbx_strand_id
1 'polypeptide(L)'
;MISSLTPEIIYEDKDIIVCHKPAGVPTQSNRIGTKDMVSILKNHLIKNTAKKTASREPYLAVIHRLDQPVEGLLVFAKTPAAAKELSRQLTTSGFGKYYRAQALGIFEHNEGTLEDY
;
A
#
# COMPACT_ATOMS: atom_id res chain seq x y z
N MET A 1 -23.18 -4.99 6.25
CA MET A 1 -22.01 -5.85 6.47
C MET A 1 -21.07 -5.78 5.29
N ILE A 2 -19.84 -5.46 5.56
CA ILE A 2 -18.84 -5.40 4.51
C ILE A 2 -18.32 -6.81 4.30
N SER A 3 -18.91 -7.52 3.37
CA SER A 3 -18.48 -8.88 3.08
C SER A 3 -17.24 -8.90 2.17
N SER A 4 -17.01 -7.84 1.42
CA SER A 4 -15.82 -7.72 0.57
C SER A 4 -15.51 -6.26 0.34
N LEU A 5 -14.26 -5.90 0.59
CA LEU A 5 -13.76 -4.60 0.18
C LEU A 5 -13.19 -4.77 -1.22
N THR A 6 -13.69 -3.96 -2.15
CA THR A 6 -13.13 -3.90 -3.49
C THR A 6 -11.97 -2.91 -3.44
N PRO A 7 -10.75 -3.33 -3.78
CA PRO A 7 -9.62 -2.41 -3.72
C PRO A 7 -9.74 -1.35 -4.82
N GLU A 8 -9.38 -0.13 -4.48
CA GLU A 8 -9.26 0.94 -5.46
C GLU A 8 -7.87 0.88 -6.08
N ILE A 9 -7.80 0.33 -7.28
CA ILE A 9 -6.54 0.16 -8.00
C ILE A 9 -6.30 1.39 -8.87
N ILE A 10 -5.17 2.05 -8.62
CA ILE A 10 -4.77 3.24 -9.38
C ILE A 10 -3.99 2.85 -10.62
N TYR A 11 -3.14 1.84 -10.48
CA TYR A 11 -2.32 1.34 -11.58
C TYR A 11 -1.92 -0.10 -11.29
N GLU A 12 -1.90 -0.91 -12.32
CA GLU A 12 -1.45 -2.29 -12.19
C GLU A 12 -0.84 -2.76 -13.50
N ASP A 13 0.31 -3.42 -13.40
CA ASP A 13 0.91 -4.15 -14.52
C ASP A 13 1.39 -5.52 -14.03
N LYS A 14 2.25 -6.18 -14.79
CA LYS A 14 2.75 -7.51 -14.42
C LYS A 14 3.67 -7.48 -13.21
N ASP A 15 4.27 -6.34 -12.89
CA ASP A 15 5.32 -6.23 -11.89
C ASP A 15 4.85 -5.55 -10.61
N ILE A 16 3.96 -4.57 -10.70
CA ILE A 16 3.54 -3.76 -9.56
C ILE A 16 2.04 -3.54 -9.54
N ILE A 17 1.54 -3.19 -8.37
CA ILE A 17 0.16 -2.73 -8.20
C ILE A 17 0.18 -1.53 -7.26
N VAL A 18 -0.46 -0.45 -7.68
CA VAL A 18 -0.62 0.77 -6.90
C VAL A 18 -2.07 0.90 -6.54
N CYS A 19 -2.35 1.07 -5.27
CA CYS A 19 -3.72 1.15 -4.78
C CYS A 19 -3.89 2.26 -3.77
N HIS A 20 -5.14 2.63 -3.54
CA HIS A 20 -5.52 3.54 -2.48
C HIS A 20 -5.84 2.74 -1.23
N LYS A 21 -5.15 3.04 -0.14
CA LYS A 21 -5.48 2.49 1.18
C LYS A 21 -6.45 3.44 1.88
N PRO A 22 -7.68 3.00 2.18
CA PRO A 22 -8.60 3.86 2.94
C PRO A 22 -8.16 3.99 4.40
N ALA A 23 -8.60 5.05 5.03
CA ALA A 23 -8.41 5.23 6.47
C ALA A 23 -9.09 4.08 7.21
N GLY A 24 -8.45 3.57 8.24
CA GLY A 24 -9.00 2.50 9.06
C GLY A 24 -8.61 1.09 8.63
N VAL A 25 -8.10 0.92 7.41
CA VAL A 25 -7.64 -0.38 6.90
C VAL A 25 -6.13 -0.46 7.05
N PRO A 26 -5.60 -1.45 7.77
CA PRO A 26 -4.14 -1.57 7.90
C PRO A 26 -3.50 -2.04 6.59
N THR A 27 -2.25 -1.67 6.39
CA THR A 27 -1.48 -2.18 5.26
C THR A 27 -1.34 -3.69 5.38
N GLN A 28 -0.93 -4.15 6.54
CA GLN A 28 -0.79 -5.58 6.84
C GLN A 28 -1.06 -5.78 8.33
N SER A 29 -1.81 -6.82 8.66
CA SER A 29 -2.16 -7.12 10.04
C SER A 29 -1.69 -8.52 10.42
N ASN A 30 -1.24 -8.65 11.66
CA ASN A 30 -0.92 -9.97 12.23
C ASN A 30 -2.16 -10.63 12.86
N ARG A 31 -3.28 -9.93 12.94
CA ARG A 31 -4.50 -10.47 13.53
C ARG A 31 -5.25 -11.34 12.54
N ILE A 32 -5.56 -12.55 12.96
CA ILE A 32 -6.38 -13.47 12.17
C ILE A 32 -7.77 -12.86 11.99
N GLY A 33 -8.28 -12.86 10.76
CA GLY A 33 -9.60 -12.35 10.44
C GLY A 33 -9.68 -10.85 10.20
N THR A 34 -8.60 -10.12 10.44
CA THR A 34 -8.57 -8.69 10.14
C THR A 34 -8.34 -8.48 8.65
N LYS A 35 -9.21 -7.69 8.03
CA LYS A 35 -9.02 -7.31 6.63
C LYS A 35 -7.94 -6.25 6.52
N ASP A 36 -6.93 -6.51 5.73
CA ASP A 36 -5.85 -5.58 5.45
C ASP A 36 -5.63 -5.47 3.96
N MET A 37 -4.79 -4.53 3.54
CA MET A 37 -4.56 -4.31 2.11
C MET A 37 -3.94 -5.52 1.44
N VAL A 38 -3.04 -6.22 2.12
CA VAL A 38 -2.40 -7.42 1.57
C VAL A 38 -3.45 -8.49 1.25
N SER A 39 -4.37 -8.77 2.17
CA SER A 39 -5.43 -9.76 1.97
C SER A 39 -6.38 -9.36 0.84
N ILE A 40 -6.77 -8.09 0.83
CA ILE A 40 -7.69 -7.55 -0.18
C ILE A 40 -7.06 -7.67 -1.58
N LEU A 41 -5.78 -7.29 -1.70
CA LEU A 41 -5.09 -7.35 -2.99
C LEU A 41 -4.80 -8.77 -3.43
N LYS A 42 -4.47 -9.67 -2.52
CA LYS A 42 -4.30 -11.09 -2.87
C LYS A 42 -5.59 -11.69 -3.43
N ASN A 43 -6.72 -11.36 -2.82
CA ASN A 43 -8.02 -11.79 -3.34
C ASN A 43 -8.28 -11.21 -4.74
N HIS A 44 -7.94 -9.96 -4.96
CA HIS A 44 -8.04 -9.33 -6.28
C HIS A 44 -7.20 -10.08 -7.32
N LEU A 45 -5.96 -10.43 -6.97
CA LEU A 45 -5.07 -11.15 -7.87
C LEU A 45 -5.59 -12.55 -8.19
N ILE A 46 -6.15 -13.23 -7.21
CA ILE A 46 -6.74 -14.56 -7.41
C ILE A 46 -7.92 -14.48 -8.38
N LYS A 47 -8.81 -13.52 -8.19
CA LYS A 47 -10.00 -13.36 -9.02
C LYS A 47 -9.66 -13.04 -10.48
N ASN A 48 -8.54 -12.36 -10.71
CA ASN A 48 -8.14 -11.92 -12.05
C ASN A 48 -7.18 -12.88 -12.74
N THR A 49 -6.90 -14.03 -12.12
CA THR A 49 -6.03 -15.03 -12.72
C THR A 49 -6.85 -15.97 -13.59
N ALA A 50 -6.55 -16.04 -14.88
CA ALA A 50 -7.25 -16.90 -15.83
C ALA A 50 -6.94 -18.38 -15.60
N LYS A 51 -5.85 -18.70 -14.93
CA LYS A 51 -5.52 -20.07 -14.57
C LYS A 51 -5.82 -20.29 -13.11
N LYS A 52 -6.84 -21.06 -12.84
CA LYS A 52 -7.14 -21.51 -11.49
C LYS A 52 -6.12 -22.57 -11.06
N THR A 53 -4.90 -22.17 -10.85
CA THR A 53 -3.98 -22.98 -10.08
C THR A 53 -4.27 -22.70 -8.62
N ALA A 54 -5.29 -23.35 -8.12
CA ALA A 54 -6.00 -22.99 -6.91
C ALA A 54 -5.22 -23.17 -5.63
N SER A 55 -3.98 -23.63 -5.66
CA SER A 55 -3.26 -23.99 -4.46
C SER A 55 -2.13 -23.03 -4.08
N ARG A 56 -1.86 -22.01 -4.87
CA ARG A 56 -0.79 -21.07 -4.57
C ARG A 56 -1.32 -19.68 -4.29
N GLU A 57 -0.93 -19.15 -3.14
CA GLU A 57 -1.12 -17.74 -2.88
C GLU A 57 -0.35 -16.92 -3.91
N PRO A 58 -0.95 -15.86 -4.47
CA PRO A 58 -0.21 -14.98 -5.34
C PRO A 58 0.90 -14.27 -4.57
N TYR A 59 2.03 -14.04 -5.23
CA TYR A 59 3.11 -13.27 -4.65
C TYR A 59 2.69 -11.80 -4.54
N LEU A 60 2.89 -11.23 -3.37
CA LEU A 60 2.64 -9.80 -3.13
C LEU A 60 3.56 -9.34 -2.02
N ALA A 61 4.45 -8.42 -2.34
CA ALA A 61 5.42 -7.91 -1.38
C ALA A 61 5.06 -6.50 -0.94
N VAL A 62 5.09 -6.29 0.37
CA VAL A 62 4.92 -4.97 0.98
C VAL A 62 6.23 -4.22 0.85
N ILE A 63 6.20 -3.06 0.20
CA ILE A 63 7.38 -2.22 0.00
C ILE A 63 7.47 -1.17 1.09
N HIS A 64 6.35 -0.54 1.40
CA HIS A 64 6.25 0.46 2.45
C HIS A 64 4.86 0.36 3.08
N ARG A 65 4.67 1.06 4.18
CA ARG A 65 3.44 0.95 4.96
C ARG A 65 2.87 2.33 5.25
N LEU A 66 1.57 2.38 5.37
CA LEU A 66 0.85 3.49 5.98
C LEU A 66 0.17 2.97 7.24
N ASP A 67 0.19 3.76 8.30
CA ASP A 67 -0.49 3.41 9.53
C ASP A 67 -1.99 3.24 9.29
N GLN A 68 -2.63 2.41 10.12
CA GLN A 68 -4.03 2.07 9.93
C GLN A 68 -4.94 3.27 9.73
N PRO A 69 -4.85 4.35 10.54
CA PRO A 69 -5.76 5.49 10.37
C PRO A 69 -5.42 6.39 9.18
N VAL A 70 -4.27 6.21 8.56
CA VAL A 70 -3.83 7.06 7.45
C VAL A 70 -4.34 6.51 6.13
N GLU A 71 -4.86 7.38 5.28
CA GLU A 71 -5.20 7.01 3.91
C GLU A 71 -4.13 7.50 2.94
N GLY A 72 -3.99 6.82 1.84
CA GLY A 72 -3.04 7.23 0.82
C GLY A 72 -2.72 6.13 -0.17
N LEU A 73 -1.72 6.39 -0.98
CA LEU A 73 -1.31 5.47 -2.02
C LEU A 73 -0.21 4.53 -1.53
N LEU A 74 -0.36 3.27 -1.88
CA LEU A 74 0.62 2.23 -1.60
C LEU A 74 1.00 1.54 -2.90
N VAL A 75 2.28 1.23 -3.05
CA VAL A 75 2.76 0.35 -4.11
C VAL A 75 3.17 -0.99 -3.53
N PHE A 76 2.77 -2.05 -4.20
CA PHE A 76 3.15 -3.42 -3.85
C PHE A 76 3.84 -4.05 -5.06
N ALA A 77 4.77 -4.96 -4.80
CA ALA A 77 5.42 -5.70 -5.86
C ALA A 77 4.70 -7.01 -6.10
N LYS A 78 4.49 -7.35 -7.36
CA LYS A 78 3.87 -8.60 -7.79
C LYS A 78 4.91 -9.66 -8.14
N THR A 79 6.18 -9.29 -8.19
CA THR A 79 7.30 -10.19 -8.47
C THR A 79 8.46 -9.92 -7.54
N PRO A 80 9.31 -10.95 -7.27
CA PRO A 80 10.50 -10.72 -6.44
C PRO A 80 11.48 -9.70 -7.04
N ALA A 81 11.61 -9.67 -8.36
CA ALA A 81 12.49 -8.70 -9.02
C ALA A 81 12.00 -7.27 -8.79
N ALA A 82 10.69 -7.03 -8.91
CA ALA A 82 10.11 -5.72 -8.65
C ALA A 82 10.26 -5.34 -7.18
N ALA A 83 10.09 -6.29 -6.26
CA ALA A 83 10.26 -6.04 -4.83
C ALA A 83 11.68 -5.57 -4.52
N LYS A 84 12.67 -6.20 -5.11
CA LYS A 84 14.08 -5.83 -4.93
C LYS A 84 14.35 -4.42 -5.44
N GLU A 85 13.86 -4.10 -6.64
CA GLU A 85 14.09 -2.79 -7.25
C GLU A 85 13.38 -1.67 -6.49
N LEU A 86 12.13 -1.87 -6.08
CA LEU A 86 11.39 -0.88 -5.30
C LEU A 86 12.01 -0.67 -3.93
N SER A 87 12.46 -1.74 -3.28
CA SER A 87 13.14 -1.62 -1.99
C SER A 87 14.44 -0.85 -2.11
N ARG A 88 15.16 -1.06 -3.20
CA ARG A 88 16.37 -0.28 -3.49
C ARG A 88 16.05 1.20 -3.64
N GLN A 89 15.02 1.53 -4.40
CA GLN A 89 14.59 2.92 -4.58
C GLN A 89 14.16 3.57 -3.27
N LEU A 90 13.51 2.80 -2.40
CA LEU A 90 13.06 3.30 -1.09
C LEU A 90 14.22 3.69 -0.19
N THR A 91 15.33 2.95 -0.26
CA THR A 91 16.52 3.22 0.56
C THR A 91 17.45 4.26 -0.05
N THR A 92 17.23 4.61 -1.30
CA THR A 92 17.94 5.71 -1.97
C THR A 92 17.00 6.90 -2.08
N SER A 93 17.48 8.04 -2.56
CA SER A 93 16.66 9.24 -2.68
C SER A 93 15.68 9.21 -3.86
N GLY A 94 15.54 8.08 -4.55
CA GLY A 94 14.68 7.97 -5.73
C GLY A 94 13.21 7.75 -5.45
N PHE A 95 12.82 7.55 -4.20
CA PHE A 95 11.44 7.26 -3.82
C PHE A 95 10.86 8.46 -3.06
N GLY A 96 10.10 9.30 -3.76
CA GLY A 96 9.48 10.47 -3.13
C GLY A 96 8.27 10.09 -2.27
N LYS A 97 8.23 10.58 -1.05
CA LYS A 97 7.10 10.39 -0.15
C LYS A 97 6.53 11.74 0.24
N TYR A 98 5.25 11.92 0.03
CA TYR A 98 4.57 13.17 0.33
C TYR A 98 3.33 12.87 1.16
N TYR A 99 3.12 13.66 2.19
CA TYR A 99 1.99 13.49 3.10
C TYR A 99 1.29 14.82 3.29
N ARG A 100 0.00 14.74 3.54
CA ARG A 100 -0.80 15.90 3.91
C ARG A 100 -1.37 15.66 5.30
N ALA A 101 -1.24 16.65 6.17
CA ALA A 101 -1.76 16.59 7.52
C ALA A 101 -2.57 17.83 7.80
N GLN A 102 -3.64 17.65 8.58
CA GLN A 102 -4.43 18.76 9.09
C GLN A 102 -3.90 19.09 10.49
N ALA A 103 -3.60 20.35 10.71
CA ALA A 103 -3.09 20.81 11.99
C ALA A 103 -3.94 21.94 12.53
N LEU A 104 -4.00 22.06 13.85
CA LEU A 104 -4.69 23.16 14.50
C LEU A 104 -3.76 24.37 14.62
N GLY A 105 -4.33 25.57 14.44
CA GLY A 105 -3.60 26.80 14.60
C GLY A 105 -3.35 27.52 13.29
N ILE A 106 -2.63 28.63 13.41
CA ILE A 106 -2.27 29.47 12.27
C ILE A 106 -0.75 29.47 12.17
N PHE A 107 -0.23 29.13 10.98
CA PHE A 107 1.21 29.14 10.76
C PHE A 107 1.65 30.53 10.31
N GLU A 108 2.80 30.96 10.80
CA GLU A 108 3.39 32.24 10.39
C GLU A 108 3.80 32.25 8.93
N HIS A 109 4.21 31.10 8.43
CA HIS A 109 4.70 30.95 7.06
C HIS A 109 3.93 29.87 6.33
N ASN A 110 3.73 30.06 5.04
CA ASN A 110 3.07 29.07 4.20
C ASN A 110 3.94 27.84 3.93
N GLU A 111 5.24 27.99 4.08
CA GLU A 111 6.20 26.92 3.87
C GLU A 111 7.26 26.95 4.97
N GLY A 112 7.79 25.80 5.28
CA GLY A 112 8.85 25.68 6.25
C GLY A 112 9.32 24.25 6.37
N THR A 113 10.40 24.06 7.12
CA THR A 113 10.95 22.75 7.40
C THR A 113 10.88 22.50 8.89
N LEU A 114 10.33 21.35 9.26
CA LEU A 114 10.35 20.87 10.64
C LEU A 114 11.33 19.72 10.73
N GLU A 115 12.20 19.76 11.72
CA GLU A 115 13.13 18.68 12.00
C GLU A 115 12.70 17.95 13.24
N ASP A 116 12.69 16.61 13.15
CA ASP A 116 12.33 15.74 14.26
C ASP A 116 13.60 15.03 14.73
N TYR A 117 13.84 15.10 16.03
CA TYR A 117 15.03 14.51 16.64
C TYR A 117 14.68 13.25 17.42
#